data_0b120088bbd77f6d3f5811c9fdc450ed
#
_entry.id   0b120088bbd77f6d3f5811c9fdc450ed
#
_cell.length_a   1.000
_cell.length_b   1.000
_cell.length_c   1.000
_cell.angle_alpha   90.00
_cell.angle_beta   90.00
_cell.angle_gamma   90.00
#
_symmetry.space_group_name_H-M   'P 1'
#
loop_
_entity.id
_entity.type
_entity.pdbx_description
1 polymer ?
#
loop_
_entity_poly.entity_id
_entity_poly.type
_entity_poly.pdbx_seq_one_letter_code
_entity_poly.pdbx_strand_id
1 'polypeptide(L)'
;MEFENDLGDGGKDMYHCEICFYLITEQDELFEMLKQMPQFLRFSHEFHKSVRAEEALTGRADVILADMRQVDAAETLAFLLSHKRKDAELIVLADQEQTALLTTKDDAEEITDIWVTPLTEAEFQFRLTRWQKTYKMGKDFWQTQSYLDTTINSVPHLIWYKDKEGAHMKVNEAFCKAVNKTMEQIEGRGHYYIWDIDPEEYAKGEFICMESEYEVMEKRETCIFDETVKIGDSMRELKTYKSPLLDLDGSVMGTVGVAIDVTQERLYKQMMIKNANTDFLTGLFNRRYVYEFIDKQEDGHLAVFCIDLDHFKSVNDIYGHHEGDKALVLTAKTLQECLPESLIARMGGDEFLVVITGVHTEEEVEQTRKMIKERLDGEYVKHENFQKISASVGAAYSQTGKETFHHLFHRADEMMYREKESNR
;
A
#
# COMPACT_ATOMS: atom_id res chain seq x y z
N MET A 1 40.30 17.49 6.40
CA MET A 1 39.62 16.27 6.83
C MET A 1 39.31 15.52 5.56
N GLU A 2 40.19 14.58 5.26
CA GLU A 2 40.09 13.72 4.06
C GLU A 2 38.94 12.76 4.27
N PHE A 3 37.88 12.92 3.48
CA PHE A 3 36.90 11.85 3.27
C PHE A 3 37.35 11.05 2.06
N GLU A 4 38.39 10.25 2.20
CA GLU A 4 38.57 9.06 1.40
C GLU A 4 37.52 8.04 1.84
N ASN A 5 36.42 8.00 1.11
CA ASN A 5 35.50 6.89 1.23
C ASN A 5 36.08 5.68 0.51
N ASP A 6 36.62 4.79 1.30
CA ASP A 6 36.86 3.39 0.99
C ASP A 6 35.47 2.70 0.82
N LEU A 7 34.79 2.97 -0.29
CA LEU A 7 33.70 2.14 -0.77
C LEU A 7 34.32 1.03 -1.59
N GLY A 8 34.42 -0.13 -0.97
CA GLY A 8 34.91 -1.34 -1.59
C GLY A 8 34.33 -1.60 -2.98
N ASP A 9 34.99 -2.44 -3.73
CA ASP A 9 34.84 -2.82 -5.16
C ASP A 9 33.42 -3.17 -5.69
N GLY A 10 32.36 -2.89 -4.93
CA GLY A 10 30.94 -3.10 -5.29
C GLY A 10 30.26 -1.93 -6.00
N GLY A 11 30.96 -0.81 -6.24
CA GLY A 11 30.37 0.42 -6.80
C GLY A 11 30.59 0.63 -8.29
N LYS A 12 31.05 -0.39 -9.03
CA LYS A 12 31.55 -0.23 -10.41
C LYS A 12 30.48 0.08 -11.46
N ASP A 13 29.19 -0.16 -11.22
CA ASP A 13 28.19 -0.21 -12.30
C ASP A 13 26.98 0.73 -12.16
N MET A 14 26.99 1.74 -11.27
CA MET A 14 25.78 2.57 -11.12
C MET A 14 25.52 3.52 -12.30
N TYR A 15 26.51 4.21 -12.80
CA TYR A 15 26.48 4.93 -14.08
C TYR A 15 27.89 5.24 -14.57
N HIS A 16 28.06 5.32 -15.88
CA HIS A 16 29.24 5.88 -16.54
C HIS A 16 28.79 7.06 -17.39
N CYS A 17 29.43 8.20 -17.26
CA CYS A 17 29.11 9.41 -17.99
C CYS A 17 30.33 9.82 -18.84
N GLU A 18 30.16 9.77 -20.15
CA GLU A 18 31.13 10.28 -21.09
C GLU A 18 30.80 11.75 -21.33
N ILE A 19 31.79 12.64 -21.08
CA ILE A 19 31.64 14.08 -21.24
C ILE A 19 32.50 14.54 -22.41
N CYS A 20 31.85 15.10 -23.42
CA CYS A 20 32.51 15.61 -24.61
C CYS A 20 32.77 17.11 -24.46
N PHE A 21 34.03 17.48 -24.34
CA PHE A 21 34.51 18.87 -24.28
C PHE A 21 34.90 19.37 -25.65
N TYR A 22 34.40 20.54 -26.01
CA TYR A 22 34.85 21.31 -27.15
C TYR A 22 35.52 22.60 -26.68
N LEU A 23 36.80 22.76 -26.98
CA LEU A 23 37.53 23.99 -26.75
C LEU A 23 37.68 24.78 -28.06
N ILE A 24 37.08 25.96 -28.10
CA ILE A 24 37.17 26.90 -29.23
C ILE A 24 38.27 27.87 -28.91
N THR A 25 39.44 27.69 -29.51
CA THR A 25 40.66 28.54 -29.32
C THR A 25 41.69 28.31 -30.39
N GLU A 26 42.50 29.33 -30.68
CA GLU A 26 43.70 29.17 -31.49
C GLU A 26 44.89 28.63 -30.66
N GLN A 27 44.83 28.71 -29.32
CA GLN A 27 45.91 28.39 -28.41
C GLN A 27 46.01 26.88 -28.13
N ASP A 28 47.12 26.24 -28.54
CA ASP A 28 47.38 24.84 -28.23
C ASP A 28 47.65 24.59 -26.76
N GLU A 29 48.21 25.56 -26.05
CA GLU A 29 48.51 25.46 -24.61
C GLU A 29 47.23 25.23 -23.76
N LEU A 30 46.15 25.95 -24.05
CA LEU A 30 44.87 25.74 -23.38
C LEU A 30 44.29 24.35 -23.60
N PHE A 31 44.48 23.81 -24.80
CA PHE A 31 43.99 22.45 -25.12
C PHE A 31 44.82 21.39 -24.39
N GLU A 32 46.14 21.56 -24.30
CA GLU A 32 46.97 20.63 -23.52
C GLU A 32 46.68 20.74 -22.02
N MET A 33 46.37 21.92 -21.50
CA MET A 33 45.90 22.10 -20.13
C MET A 33 44.56 21.42 -19.89
N LEU A 34 43.63 21.46 -20.85
CA LEU A 34 42.32 20.78 -20.75
C LEU A 34 42.49 19.27 -20.67
N LYS A 35 43.39 18.69 -21.46
CA LYS A 35 43.64 17.24 -21.44
C LYS A 35 44.27 16.74 -20.14
N GLN A 36 44.86 17.60 -19.34
CA GLN A 36 45.41 17.26 -18.02
C GLN A 36 44.35 17.29 -16.93
N MET A 37 43.09 17.48 -17.30
CA MET A 37 41.94 17.45 -16.35
C MET A 37 41.94 16.17 -15.51
N PRO A 38 41.84 16.25 -14.19
CA PRO A 38 41.73 15.07 -13.32
C PRO A 38 40.52 14.22 -13.68
N GLN A 39 40.70 12.91 -13.79
CA GLN A 39 39.59 11.98 -13.99
C GLN A 39 38.92 11.68 -12.65
N PHE A 40 37.60 11.87 -12.59
CA PHE A 40 36.80 11.39 -11.47
C PHE A 40 36.25 10.00 -11.78
N LEU A 41 36.09 9.23 -10.74
CA LEU A 41 35.43 7.92 -10.86
C LEU A 41 34.06 8.07 -11.56
N ARG A 42 33.79 7.22 -12.55
CA ARG A 42 32.58 7.20 -13.37
C ARG A 42 32.48 8.25 -14.48
N PHE A 43 33.49 9.10 -14.67
CA PHE A 43 33.55 10.01 -15.81
C PHE A 43 34.69 9.62 -16.74
N SER A 44 34.39 9.59 -18.03
CA SER A 44 35.39 9.63 -19.10
C SER A 44 35.25 10.95 -19.85
N HIS A 45 36.36 11.43 -20.40
CA HIS A 45 36.39 12.70 -21.08
C HIS A 45 36.84 12.50 -22.50
N GLU A 46 36.12 13.07 -23.45
CA GLU A 46 36.50 13.22 -24.84
C GLU A 46 36.81 14.69 -25.10
N PHE A 47 37.95 15.01 -25.70
CA PHE A 47 38.40 16.40 -25.88
C PHE A 47 38.58 16.70 -27.38
N HIS A 48 37.90 17.76 -27.82
CA HIS A 48 38.00 18.30 -29.15
C HIS A 48 38.49 19.74 -29.13
N LYS A 49 39.29 20.13 -30.11
CA LYS A 49 39.72 21.52 -30.34
C LYS A 49 39.22 21.99 -31.69
N SER A 50 38.70 23.21 -31.71
CA SER A 50 38.31 23.89 -32.94
C SER A 50 38.70 25.36 -32.86
N VAL A 51 38.94 25.97 -34.00
CA VAL A 51 39.12 27.43 -34.11
C VAL A 51 37.80 28.13 -34.39
N ARG A 52 36.81 27.41 -34.92
CA ARG A 52 35.51 27.95 -35.31
C ARG A 52 34.38 27.41 -34.45
N ALA A 53 33.49 28.30 -34.09
CA ALA A 53 32.31 27.94 -33.29
C ALA A 53 31.39 26.92 -34.00
N GLU A 54 31.26 27.00 -35.34
CA GLU A 54 30.42 26.12 -36.13
C GLU A 54 30.86 24.66 -36.03
N GLU A 55 32.15 24.40 -35.91
CA GLU A 55 32.68 23.03 -35.81
C GLU A 55 32.30 22.39 -34.45
N ALA A 56 32.31 23.19 -33.38
CA ALA A 56 31.90 22.70 -32.06
C ALA A 56 30.41 22.27 -31.95
N LEU A 57 29.58 22.77 -32.86
CA LEU A 57 28.13 22.49 -32.91
C LEU A 57 27.75 21.30 -33.79
N THR A 58 28.70 20.82 -34.63
CA THR A 58 28.47 19.64 -35.47
C THR A 58 28.60 18.31 -34.73
N GLY A 59 29.17 18.31 -33.54
CA GLY A 59 29.38 17.13 -32.71
C GLY A 59 28.48 17.12 -31.44
N ARG A 60 28.67 16.07 -30.67
CA ARG A 60 28.06 15.96 -29.34
C ARG A 60 28.90 16.72 -28.33
N ALA A 61 28.72 18.04 -28.22
CA ALA A 61 29.34 18.82 -27.15
C ALA A 61 28.46 18.81 -25.90
N ASP A 62 28.98 18.33 -24.77
CA ASP A 62 28.35 18.46 -23.46
C ASP A 62 28.84 19.72 -22.75
N VAL A 63 30.10 20.11 -23.04
CA VAL A 63 30.70 21.33 -22.52
C VAL A 63 31.45 22.06 -23.62
N ILE A 64 31.14 23.32 -23.79
CA ILE A 64 31.80 24.21 -24.71
C ILE A 64 32.64 25.21 -23.91
N LEU A 65 33.96 25.22 -24.08
CA LEU A 65 34.86 26.25 -23.60
C LEU A 65 35.17 27.17 -24.76
N ALA A 66 34.79 28.42 -24.72
CA ALA A 66 34.96 29.38 -25.78
C ALA A 66 35.92 30.50 -25.37
N ASP A 67 37.08 30.58 -26.03
CA ASP A 67 38.09 31.65 -25.85
C ASP A 67 37.71 32.84 -26.73
N MET A 68 37.19 33.90 -26.06
CA MET A 68 36.65 35.09 -26.74
C MET A 68 37.72 36.15 -27.03
N ARG A 69 39.00 35.95 -26.65
CA ARG A 69 40.04 36.99 -26.74
C ARG A 69 40.45 37.34 -28.15
N GLN A 70 40.25 36.43 -29.10
CA GLN A 70 40.71 36.58 -30.51
C GLN A 70 39.58 36.61 -31.52
N VAL A 71 38.33 36.74 -31.05
CA VAL A 71 37.14 36.74 -31.90
C VAL A 71 36.20 37.89 -31.50
N ASP A 72 35.25 38.22 -32.37
CA ASP A 72 34.15 39.10 -31.94
C ASP A 72 33.32 38.36 -30.91
N ALA A 73 33.56 38.73 -29.63
CA ALA A 73 32.93 38.08 -28.49
C ALA A 73 31.38 38.13 -28.53
N ALA A 74 30.83 39.21 -29.04
CA ALA A 74 29.39 39.42 -29.07
C ALA A 74 28.74 38.53 -30.18
N GLU A 75 29.34 38.50 -31.35
CA GLU A 75 28.83 37.68 -32.49
C GLU A 75 29.00 36.19 -32.18
N THR A 76 30.17 35.78 -31.71
CA THR A 76 30.46 34.39 -31.36
C THR A 76 29.55 33.89 -30.23
N LEU A 77 29.32 34.68 -29.20
CA LEU A 77 28.39 34.30 -28.13
C LEU A 77 26.97 34.14 -28.64
N ALA A 78 26.45 35.11 -29.37
CA ALA A 78 25.09 35.03 -29.94
C ALA A 78 24.92 33.80 -30.84
N PHE A 79 25.94 33.45 -31.60
CA PHE A 79 25.95 32.24 -32.44
C PHE A 79 25.92 30.98 -31.56
N LEU A 80 26.78 30.87 -30.55
CA LEU A 80 26.85 29.70 -29.66
C LEU A 80 25.55 29.50 -28.91
N LEU A 81 24.97 30.56 -28.33
CA LEU A 81 23.70 30.48 -27.59
C LEU A 81 22.53 30.06 -28.45
N SER A 82 22.50 30.50 -29.72
CA SER A 82 21.40 30.15 -30.65
C SER A 82 21.50 28.72 -31.21
N HIS A 83 22.68 28.11 -31.19
CA HIS A 83 22.90 26.82 -31.84
C HIS A 83 23.38 25.71 -30.90
N LYS A 84 23.85 25.99 -29.70
CA LYS A 84 24.22 24.96 -28.72
C LYS A 84 23.00 24.11 -28.33
N ARG A 85 23.25 22.86 -27.94
CA ARG A 85 22.19 22.06 -27.31
C ARG A 85 21.74 22.74 -26.00
N LYS A 86 20.46 22.61 -25.67
CA LYS A 86 19.88 23.21 -24.45
C LYS A 86 20.57 22.74 -23.17
N ASP A 87 21.03 21.48 -23.16
CA ASP A 87 21.68 20.83 -22.03
C ASP A 87 23.22 20.94 -22.08
N ALA A 88 23.79 21.54 -23.12
CA ALA A 88 25.22 21.81 -23.20
C ALA A 88 25.61 23.03 -22.36
N GLU A 89 26.62 22.84 -21.52
CA GLU A 89 27.18 23.91 -20.71
C GLU A 89 28.13 24.79 -21.51
N LEU A 90 28.08 26.11 -21.31
CA LEU A 90 28.93 27.07 -21.99
C LEU A 90 29.80 27.82 -20.97
N ILE A 91 31.11 27.61 -21.05
CA ILE A 91 32.12 28.30 -20.26
C ILE A 91 32.88 29.26 -21.18
N VAL A 92 32.93 30.51 -20.81
CA VAL A 92 33.56 31.54 -21.63
C VAL A 92 34.88 32.00 -20.98
N LEU A 93 35.98 32.01 -21.77
CA LEU A 93 37.23 32.60 -21.39
C LEU A 93 37.29 34.00 -22.00
N ALA A 94 37.36 35.03 -21.17
CA ALA A 94 37.29 36.43 -21.59
C ALA A 94 38.26 37.29 -20.80
N ASP A 95 38.70 38.40 -21.36
CA ASP A 95 39.40 39.39 -20.59
C ASP A 95 38.46 40.26 -19.73
N GLN A 96 39.01 41.17 -18.96
CA GLN A 96 38.22 41.96 -18.00
C GLN A 96 37.21 42.91 -18.69
N GLU A 97 37.54 43.45 -19.87
CA GLU A 97 36.65 44.33 -20.65
C GLU A 97 35.52 43.50 -21.30
N GLN A 98 35.84 42.38 -21.89
CA GLN A 98 34.88 41.47 -22.47
C GLN A 98 33.92 40.90 -21.41
N THR A 99 34.41 40.55 -20.21
CA THR A 99 33.58 40.07 -19.11
C THR A 99 32.53 41.11 -18.73
N ALA A 100 32.90 42.40 -18.63
CA ALA A 100 31.94 43.45 -18.35
C ALA A 100 30.84 43.57 -19.41
N LEU A 101 31.15 43.33 -20.67
CA LEU A 101 30.18 43.34 -21.76
C LEU A 101 29.25 42.13 -21.75
N LEU A 102 29.79 40.94 -21.44
CA LEU A 102 29.05 39.69 -21.43
C LEU A 102 28.03 39.60 -20.26
N THR A 103 28.40 40.14 -19.11
CA THR A 103 27.55 40.11 -17.89
C THR A 103 26.37 41.11 -17.93
N THR A 104 26.37 42.05 -18.85
CA THR A 104 25.29 43.05 -19.00
C THR A 104 24.22 42.68 -20.02
N LYS A 105 24.35 41.56 -20.70
CA LYS A 105 23.39 41.09 -21.70
C LYS A 105 22.29 40.25 -21.06
N ASP A 106 21.11 40.32 -21.62
CA ASP A 106 19.95 39.53 -21.19
C ASP A 106 20.20 37.99 -21.29
N ASP A 107 21.11 37.59 -22.15
CA ASP A 107 21.47 36.17 -22.39
C ASP A 107 22.56 35.66 -21.40
N ALA A 108 23.00 36.45 -20.45
CA ALA A 108 24.06 36.07 -19.49
C ALA A 108 23.67 34.84 -18.64
N GLU A 109 22.37 34.60 -18.42
CA GLU A 109 21.87 33.44 -17.66
C GLU A 109 22.14 32.10 -18.34
N GLU A 110 22.36 32.10 -19.67
CA GLU A 110 22.65 30.88 -20.42
C GLU A 110 24.16 30.52 -20.46
N ILE A 111 25.02 31.39 -19.90
CA ILE A 111 26.44 31.14 -19.72
C ILE A 111 26.64 30.45 -18.37
N THR A 112 27.22 29.26 -18.39
CA THR A 112 27.47 28.48 -17.15
C THR A 112 28.49 29.14 -16.25
N ASP A 113 29.61 29.65 -16.82
CA ASP A 113 30.68 30.35 -16.06
C ASP A 113 31.49 31.23 -17.01
N ILE A 114 32.08 32.30 -16.45
CA ILE A 114 33.01 33.19 -17.15
C ILE A 114 34.37 33.12 -16.46
N TRP A 115 35.41 32.72 -17.16
CA TRP A 115 36.77 32.61 -16.66
C TRP A 115 37.61 33.78 -17.16
N VAL A 116 37.92 34.69 -16.23
CA VAL A 116 38.66 35.91 -16.57
C VAL A 116 40.11 35.55 -16.82
N THR A 117 40.64 35.96 -17.98
CA THR A 117 42.01 35.72 -18.42
C THR A 117 42.86 36.98 -18.20
N PRO A 118 44.24 36.84 -18.04
CA PRO A 118 45.01 35.60 -18.13
C PRO A 118 44.81 34.65 -16.95
N LEU A 119 44.80 33.36 -17.19
CA LEU A 119 44.73 32.30 -16.20
C LEU A 119 46.06 31.57 -16.12
N THR A 120 46.55 31.30 -14.93
CA THR A 120 47.63 30.35 -14.72
C THR A 120 47.13 28.91 -14.91
N GLU A 121 48.05 27.98 -15.20
CA GLU A 121 47.71 26.57 -15.26
C GLU A 121 47.01 26.05 -14.01
N ALA A 122 47.50 26.45 -12.84
CA ALA A 122 46.92 26.07 -11.55
C ALA A 122 45.47 26.59 -11.40
N GLU A 123 45.19 27.82 -11.80
CA GLU A 123 43.82 28.39 -11.77
C GLU A 123 42.91 27.70 -12.76
N PHE A 124 43.39 27.39 -13.96
CA PHE A 124 42.62 26.66 -14.98
C PHE A 124 42.24 25.26 -14.48
N GLN A 125 43.20 24.52 -13.93
CA GLN A 125 42.94 23.18 -13.36
C GLN A 125 42.01 23.24 -12.13
N PHE A 126 42.15 24.25 -11.28
CA PHE A 126 41.26 24.46 -10.14
C PHE A 126 39.82 24.69 -10.60
N ARG A 127 39.59 25.53 -11.61
CA ARG A 127 38.27 25.84 -12.15
C ARG A 127 37.65 24.59 -12.82
N LEU A 128 38.42 23.84 -13.61
CA LEU A 128 37.98 22.58 -14.18
C LEU A 128 37.56 21.57 -13.11
N THR A 129 38.39 21.43 -12.08
CA THR A 129 38.08 20.49 -10.98
C THR A 129 36.79 20.90 -10.23
N ARG A 130 36.61 22.20 -9.99
CA ARG A 130 35.43 22.75 -9.33
C ARG A 130 34.18 22.54 -10.20
N TRP A 131 34.27 22.84 -11.49
CA TRP A 131 33.22 22.61 -12.44
C TRP A 131 32.79 21.12 -12.43
N GLN A 132 33.77 20.21 -12.53
CA GLN A 132 33.52 18.78 -12.55
C GLN A 132 32.82 18.28 -11.27
N LYS A 133 33.19 18.81 -10.10
CA LYS A 133 32.49 18.50 -8.84
C LYS A 133 31.04 18.94 -8.86
N THR A 134 30.77 20.15 -9.35
CA THR A 134 29.39 20.67 -9.47
C THR A 134 28.57 19.84 -10.46
N TYR A 135 29.15 19.52 -11.61
CA TYR A 135 28.50 18.68 -12.61
C TYR A 135 28.19 17.29 -12.05
N LYS A 136 29.15 16.68 -11.34
CA LYS A 136 28.92 15.40 -10.65
C LYS A 136 27.78 15.49 -9.63
N MET A 137 27.77 16.52 -8.80
CA MET A 137 26.67 16.70 -7.81
C MET A 137 25.31 16.80 -8.50
N GLY A 138 25.21 17.51 -9.62
CA GLY A 138 23.99 17.59 -10.42
C GLY A 138 23.55 16.22 -10.95
N LYS A 139 24.47 15.42 -11.46
CA LYS A 139 24.18 14.06 -11.96
C LYS A 139 23.78 13.10 -10.83
N ASP A 140 24.46 13.13 -9.69
CA ASP A 140 24.13 12.32 -8.51
C ASP A 140 22.74 12.71 -7.97
N PHE A 141 22.42 13.99 -7.94
CA PHE A 141 21.10 14.49 -7.54
C PHE A 141 20.00 14.01 -8.50
N TRP A 142 20.20 14.20 -9.81
CA TRP A 142 19.25 13.73 -10.82
C TRP A 142 19.02 12.21 -10.73
N GLN A 143 20.09 11.43 -10.53
CA GLN A 143 19.98 9.99 -10.37
C GLN A 143 19.19 9.60 -9.12
N THR A 144 19.46 10.27 -8.00
CA THR A 144 18.72 10.04 -6.74
C THR A 144 17.24 10.35 -6.89
N GLN A 145 16.91 11.46 -7.56
CA GLN A 145 15.55 11.84 -7.90
C GLN A 145 14.88 10.78 -8.78
N SER A 146 15.57 10.35 -9.84
CA SER A 146 15.06 9.31 -10.76
C SER A 146 14.79 7.98 -10.05
N TYR A 147 15.68 7.58 -9.13
CA TYR A 147 15.45 6.38 -8.32
C TYR A 147 14.23 6.52 -7.42
N LEU A 148 14.11 7.67 -6.72
CA LEU A 148 12.95 7.95 -5.88
C LEU A 148 11.66 7.88 -6.69
N ASP A 149 11.59 8.63 -7.80
CA ASP A 149 10.39 8.71 -8.64
C ASP A 149 10.02 7.35 -9.24
N THR A 150 11.01 6.62 -9.75
CA THR A 150 10.79 5.27 -10.27
C THR A 150 10.31 4.33 -9.16
N THR A 151 10.93 4.37 -7.98
CA THR A 151 10.58 3.48 -6.86
C THR A 151 9.17 3.73 -6.38
N ILE A 152 8.78 4.99 -6.12
CA ILE A 152 7.43 5.29 -5.60
C ILE A 152 6.33 5.04 -6.65
N ASN A 153 6.64 5.18 -7.95
CA ASN A 153 5.68 4.94 -9.03
C ASN A 153 5.61 3.48 -9.48
N SER A 154 6.57 2.63 -9.09
CA SER A 154 6.55 1.19 -9.41
C SER A 154 5.58 0.39 -8.55
N VAL A 155 5.09 0.93 -7.43
CA VAL A 155 4.19 0.24 -6.51
C VAL A 155 2.75 0.75 -6.64
N PRO A 156 1.74 -0.13 -6.52
CA PRO A 156 0.33 0.25 -6.65
C PRO A 156 -0.25 0.90 -5.38
N HIS A 157 0.58 1.12 -4.36
CA HIS A 157 0.16 1.72 -3.10
C HIS A 157 0.13 3.24 -3.19
N LEU A 158 -0.73 3.87 -2.38
CA LEU A 158 -0.77 5.32 -2.29
C LEU A 158 0.43 5.81 -1.49
N ILE A 159 1.23 6.70 -2.07
CA ILE A 159 2.40 7.28 -1.40
C ILE A 159 2.28 8.80 -1.46
N TRP A 160 2.49 9.44 -0.31
CA TRP A 160 2.47 10.90 -0.20
C TRP A 160 3.52 11.42 0.77
N TYR A 161 3.92 12.65 0.53
CA TYR A 161 4.78 13.45 1.41
C TYR A 161 4.01 14.71 1.78
N LYS A 162 3.95 15.03 3.07
CA LYS A 162 3.31 16.23 3.61
C LYS A 162 4.29 17.06 4.40
N ASP A 163 4.07 18.38 4.39
CA ASP A 163 4.75 19.30 5.31
C ASP A 163 4.14 19.22 6.73
N LYS A 164 4.62 20.07 7.65
CA LYS A 164 4.15 20.13 9.03
C LYS A 164 2.69 20.58 9.16
N GLU A 165 2.24 21.37 8.21
CA GLU A 165 0.89 21.92 8.12
C GLU A 165 -0.10 20.93 7.48
N GLY A 166 0.39 19.80 6.96
CA GLY A 166 -0.41 18.75 6.34
C GLY A 166 -0.70 18.97 4.86
N ALA A 167 -0.03 19.93 4.21
CA ALA A 167 -0.11 20.11 2.78
C ALA A 167 0.73 19.06 2.04
N HIS A 168 0.21 18.52 0.94
CA HIS A 168 0.91 17.51 0.15
C HIS A 168 2.01 18.14 -0.69
N MET A 169 3.24 17.73 -0.48
CA MET A 169 4.41 18.20 -1.22
C MET A 169 4.69 17.33 -2.46
N LYS A 170 4.48 16.02 -2.33
CA LYS A 170 4.69 15.06 -3.39
C LYS A 170 3.80 13.84 -3.17
N VAL A 171 3.33 13.24 -4.27
CA VAL A 171 2.60 11.98 -4.26
C VAL A 171 3.05 11.12 -5.43
N ASN A 172 2.74 9.82 -5.41
CA ASN A 172 2.99 8.96 -6.55
C ASN A 172 1.80 8.90 -7.53
N GLU A 173 2.01 8.29 -8.71
CA GLU A 173 0.96 8.15 -9.71
C GLU A 173 -0.27 7.36 -9.21
N ALA A 174 -0.07 6.36 -8.35
CA ALA A 174 -1.18 5.60 -7.79
C ALA A 174 -2.09 6.49 -6.94
N PHE A 175 -1.52 7.42 -6.17
CA PHE A 175 -2.27 8.41 -5.40
C PHE A 175 -3.03 9.37 -6.34
N CYS A 176 -2.37 9.93 -7.36
CA CYS A 176 -3.00 10.80 -8.35
C CYS A 176 -4.23 10.13 -9.01
N LYS A 177 -4.08 8.85 -9.40
CA LYS A 177 -5.18 8.06 -9.98
C LYS A 177 -6.32 7.84 -8.99
N ALA A 178 -6.03 7.57 -7.72
CA ALA A 178 -7.04 7.34 -6.69
C ALA A 178 -7.92 8.57 -6.41
N VAL A 179 -7.33 9.77 -6.43
CA VAL A 179 -8.04 11.04 -6.19
C VAL A 179 -8.48 11.74 -7.48
N ASN A 180 -8.15 11.18 -8.65
CA ASN A 180 -8.42 11.73 -9.97
C ASN A 180 -7.93 13.18 -10.15
N LYS A 181 -6.71 13.47 -9.68
CA LYS A 181 -6.06 14.78 -9.77
C LYS A 181 -4.61 14.62 -10.24
N THR A 182 -4.07 15.66 -10.89
CA THR A 182 -2.65 15.69 -11.29
C THR A 182 -1.78 16.14 -10.12
N MET A 183 -0.45 15.90 -10.22
CA MET A 183 0.50 16.33 -9.18
C MET A 183 0.44 17.84 -8.96
N GLU A 184 0.35 18.64 -10.03
CA GLU A 184 0.27 20.10 -9.97
C GLU A 184 -0.99 20.60 -9.25
N GLN A 185 -2.09 19.82 -9.33
CA GLN A 185 -3.33 20.12 -8.60
C GLN A 185 -3.25 19.77 -7.12
N ILE A 186 -2.38 18.78 -6.77
CA ILE A 186 -2.23 18.24 -5.41
C ILE A 186 -1.21 19.05 -4.60
N GLU A 187 -0.12 19.48 -5.24
CA GLU A 187 0.99 20.17 -4.57
C GLU A 187 0.54 21.40 -3.81
N GLY A 188 0.96 21.52 -2.56
CA GLY A 188 0.58 22.59 -1.63
C GLY A 188 -0.86 22.53 -1.14
N ARG A 189 -1.63 21.46 -1.45
CA ARG A 189 -3.03 21.34 -1.05
C ARG A 189 -3.23 20.42 0.14
N GLY A 190 -4.18 20.78 0.98
CA GLY A 190 -4.57 20.01 2.15
C GLY A 190 -5.57 18.90 1.83
N HIS A 191 -5.86 18.11 2.85
CA HIS A 191 -6.67 16.89 2.77
C HIS A 191 -8.08 17.11 2.18
N TYR A 192 -8.80 18.14 2.59
CA TYR A 192 -10.16 18.43 2.12
C TYR A 192 -10.24 18.59 0.60
N TYR A 193 -9.34 19.39 0.04
CA TYR A 193 -9.30 19.61 -1.40
C TYR A 193 -8.97 18.33 -2.17
N ILE A 194 -8.05 17.54 -1.64
CA ILE A 194 -7.56 16.35 -2.34
C ILE A 194 -8.62 15.25 -2.43
N TRP A 195 -9.36 15.05 -1.33
CA TRP A 195 -10.38 14.02 -1.24
C TRP A 195 -11.81 14.53 -1.56
N ASP A 196 -11.95 15.79 -1.99
CA ASP A 196 -13.23 16.45 -2.26
C ASP A 196 -14.22 16.34 -1.08
N ILE A 197 -13.69 16.51 0.15
CA ILE A 197 -14.46 16.39 1.39
C ILE A 197 -14.92 17.78 1.84
N ASP A 198 -16.20 17.91 2.23
CA ASP A 198 -16.70 19.11 2.87
C ASP A 198 -16.07 19.26 4.27
N PRO A 199 -15.46 20.42 4.58
CA PRO A 199 -14.89 20.68 5.93
C PRO A 199 -15.90 20.50 7.06
N GLU A 200 -17.20 20.75 6.85
CA GLU A 200 -18.23 20.54 7.87
C GLU A 200 -18.55 19.06 8.10
N GLU A 201 -18.45 18.22 7.08
CA GLU A 201 -18.56 16.77 7.22
C GLU A 201 -17.35 16.19 7.96
N TYR A 202 -16.15 16.69 7.64
CA TYR A 202 -14.92 16.30 8.31
C TYR A 202 -14.96 16.61 9.83
N ALA A 203 -15.46 17.77 10.20
CA ALA A 203 -15.58 18.20 11.60
C ALA A 203 -16.50 17.30 12.44
N LYS A 204 -17.35 16.47 11.83
CA LYS A 204 -18.23 15.49 12.49
C LYS A 204 -17.54 14.19 12.94
N GLY A 205 -16.24 14.03 12.67
CA GLY A 205 -15.41 13.04 13.36
C GLY A 205 -15.28 11.68 12.72
N GLU A 206 -15.65 11.50 11.48
CA GLU A 206 -15.48 10.21 10.78
C GLU A 206 -14.13 10.04 10.05
N PHE A 207 -13.28 11.07 10.04
CA PHE A 207 -12.03 11.08 9.26
C PHE A 207 -10.80 11.32 10.15
N ILE A 208 -10.02 10.28 10.38
CA ILE A 208 -8.89 10.22 11.32
C ILE A 208 -7.57 10.82 10.77
N CYS A 209 -7.52 11.22 9.49
CA CYS A 209 -6.26 11.51 8.80
C CYS A 209 -5.37 12.62 9.38
N MET A 210 -5.94 13.70 9.95
CA MET A 210 -5.13 14.82 10.45
C MET A 210 -4.54 14.56 11.84
N GLU A 211 -5.26 13.89 12.71
CA GLU A 211 -4.80 13.59 14.07
C GLU A 211 -3.60 12.60 14.03
N SER A 212 -3.62 11.66 13.11
CA SER A 212 -2.54 10.68 12.96
C SER A 212 -1.21 11.27 12.48
N GLU A 213 -1.23 12.39 11.74
CA GLU A 213 0.01 13.08 11.33
C GLU A 213 0.72 13.71 12.55
N TYR A 214 -0.02 14.34 13.47
CA TYR A 214 0.53 14.91 14.70
C TYR A 214 1.14 13.84 15.60
N GLU A 215 0.49 12.70 15.74
CA GLU A 215 1.00 11.56 16.52
C GLU A 215 2.35 11.07 16.00
N VAL A 216 2.50 10.95 14.68
CA VAL A 216 3.74 10.53 14.02
C VAL A 216 4.85 11.54 14.25
N MET A 217 4.55 12.85 14.11
CA MET A 217 5.53 13.91 14.31
C MET A 217 5.97 14.02 15.78
N GLU A 218 5.08 13.81 16.74
CA GLU A 218 5.38 13.84 18.17
C GLU A 218 6.22 12.64 18.61
N LYS A 219 5.82 11.43 18.21
CA LYS A 219 6.52 10.18 18.53
C LYS A 219 7.87 10.04 17.82
N ARG A 220 8.04 10.71 16.67
CA ARG A 220 9.23 10.61 15.81
C ARG A 220 9.56 9.17 15.38
N GLU A 221 8.55 8.34 15.22
CA GLU A 221 8.67 6.95 14.78
C GLU A 221 7.58 6.60 13.76
N THR A 222 7.76 5.47 13.06
CA THR A 222 6.74 4.98 12.15
C THR A 222 5.54 4.44 12.92
N CYS A 223 4.37 5.00 12.65
CA CYS A 223 3.09 4.55 13.19
C CYS A 223 2.26 3.84 12.10
N ILE A 224 1.41 2.90 12.54
CA ILE A 224 0.54 2.12 11.67
C ILE A 224 -0.91 2.42 12.04
N PHE A 225 -1.71 2.74 11.03
CA PHE A 225 -3.13 3.05 11.20
C PHE A 225 -3.98 2.19 10.27
N ASP A 226 -5.15 1.79 10.78
CA ASP A 226 -6.23 1.22 9.95
C ASP A 226 -7.21 2.35 9.65
N GLU A 227 -7.34 2.71 8.38
CA GLU A 227 -8.14 3.84 7.91
C GLU A 227 -9.19 3.36 6.92
N THR A 228 -10.39 3.96 6.97
CA THR A 228 -11.43 3.72 5.98
C THR A 228 -11.64 5.00 5.20
N VAL A 229 -11.44 4.96 3.88
CA VAL A 229 -11.56 6.13 3.01
C VAL A 229 -12.49 5.85 1.84
N LYS A 230 -13.14 6.90 1.35
CA LYS A 230 -13.96 6.83 0.15
C LYS A 230 -13.07 7.15 -1.07
N ILE A 231 -12.91 6.17 -1.98
CA ILE A 231 -12.20 6.35 -3.25
C ILE A 231 -13.21 6.15 -4.37
N GLY A 232 -13.52 7.21 -5.11
CA GLY A 232 -14.63 7.22 -6.05
C GLY A 232 -15.97 6.94 -5.35
N ASP A 233 -16.74 5.96 -5.83
CA ASP A 233 -18.04 5.58 -5.23
C ASP A 233 -17.94 4.43 -4.21
N SER A 234 -16.74 3.99 -3.85
CA SER A 234 -16.55 2.84 -2.96
C SER A 234 -15.73 3.16 -1.73
N MET A 235 -16.13 2.56 -0.59
CA MET A 235 -15.33 2.59 0.64
C MET A 235 -14.19 1.59 0.51
N ARG A 236 -13.00 2.01 0.93
CA ARG A 236 -11.78 1.21 0.95
C ARG A 236 -11.20 1.15 2.34
N GLU A 237 -10.73 -0.02 2.73
CA GLU A 237 -9.98 -0.21 3.96
C GLU A 237 -8.49 -0.13 3.65
N LEU A 238 -7.82 0.84 4.24
CA LEU A 238 -6.40 1.08 4.04
C LEU A 238 -5.63 0.73 5.31
N LYS A 239 -4.51 0.04 5.13
CA LYS A 239 -3.48 -0.07 6.16
C LYS A 239 -2.40 0.95 5.83
N THR A 240 -2.28 1.96 6.69
CA THR A 240 -1.44 3.13 6.43
C THR A 240 -0.22 3.13 7.36
N TYR A 241 0.95 3.27 6.78
CA TYR A 241 2.22 3.44 7.47
C TYR A 241 2.65 4.89 7.32
N LYS A 242 2.82 5.62 8.43
CA LYS A 242 3.24 7.02 8.42
C LYS A 242 4.55 7.17 9.20
N SER A 243 5.52 7.84 8.61
CA SER A 243 6.84 8.08 9.20
C SER A 243 7.18 9.56 9.19
N PRO A 244 7.91 10.08 10.17
CA PRO A 244 8.36 11.46 10.16
C PRO A 244 9.45 11.66 9.12
N LEU A 245 9.43 12.79 8.44
CA LEU A 245 10.52 13.31 7.62
C LEU A 245 11.39 14.22 8.47
N LEU A 246 12.69 13.95 8.50
CA LEU A 246 13.64 14.69 9.30
C LEU A 246 14.57 15.52 8.40
N ASP A 247 14.88 16.74 8.84
CA ASP A 247 15.92 17.57 8.26
C ASP A 247 17.32 17.11 8.74
N LEU A 248 18.38 17.71 8.19
CA LEU A 248 19.77 17.43 8.51
C LEU A 248 20.11 17.70 9.99
N ASP A 249 19.42 18.62 10.63
CA ASP A 249 19.56 18.93 12.06
C ASP A 249 18.72 18.02 12.97
N GLY A 250 17.96 17.07 12.38
CA GLY A 250 17.07 16.17 13.08
C GLY A 250 15.71 16.79 13.43
N SER A 251 15.41 18.02 12.99
CA SER A 251 14.06 18.58 13.14
C SER A 251 13.07 17.90 12.22
N VAL A 252 11.81 17.82 12.65
CA VAL A 252 10.74 17.23 11.80
C VAL A 252 10.39 18.23 10.70
N MET A 253 10.43 17.81 9.44
CA MET A 253 10.02 18.59 8.26
C MET A 253 8.56 18.33 7.86
N GLY A 254 8.04 17.17 8.23
CA GLY A 254 6.72 16.71 7.81
C GLY A 254 6.59 15.21 7.97
N THR A 255 5.78 14.58 7.15
CA THR A 255 5.54 13.14 7.17
C THR A 255 5.58 12.52 5.78
N VAL A 256 5.92 11.24 5.71
CA VAL A 256 5.69 10.38 4.55
C VAL A 256 4.70 9.28 4.92
N GLY A 257 3.72 9.06 4.06
CA GLY A 257 2.74 7.99 4.25
C GLY A 257 2.71 7.01 3.08
N VAL A 258 2.46 5.75 3.41
CA VAL A 258 2.21 4.67 2.46
C VAL A 258 0.93 3.97 2.87
N ALA A 259 -0.09 3.98 2.01
CA ALA A 259 -1.35 3.29 2.25
C ALA A 259 -1.54 2.10 1.30
N ILE A 260 -1.84 0.96 1.88
CA ILE A 260 -2.09 -0.31 1.19
C ILE A 260 -3.59 -0.57 1.26
N ASP A 261 -4.25 -0.74 0.11
CA ASP A 261 -5.65 -1.18 0.06
C ASP A 261 -5.72 -2.66 0.45
N VAL A 262 -6.29 -2.93 1.62
CA VAL A 262 -6.48 -4.27 2.17
C VAL A 262 -7.93 -4.73 2.11
N THR A 263 -8.82 -4.00 1.41
CA THR A 263 -10.25 -4.27 1.33
C THR A 263 -10.53 -5.70 0.86
N GLN A 264 -9.94 -6.10 -0.26
CA GLN A 264 -10.14 -7.43 -0.82
C GLN A 264 -9.54 -8.53 0.06
N GLU A 265 -8.35 -8.30 0.63
CA GLU A 265 -7.70 -9.25 1.53
C GLU A 265 -8.57 -9.51 2.77
N ARG A 266 -9.11 -8.45 3.39
CA ARG A 266 -10.00 -8.57 4.56
C ARG A 266 -11.31 -9.28 4.21
N LEU A 267 -11.93 -8.95 3.08
CA LEU A 267 -13.12 -9.64 2.58
C LEU A 267 -12.86 -11.12 2.34
N TYR A 268 -11.78 -11.47 1.66
CA TYR A 268 -11.42 -12.88 1.45
C TYR A 268 -11.14 -13.61 2.75
N LYS A 269 -10.44 -12.98 3.69
CA LYS A 269 -10.19 -13.55 5.00
C LYS A 269 -11.50 -13.81 5.77
N GLN A 270 -12.43 -12.87 5.75
CA GLN A 270 -13.76 -13.04 6.37
C GLN A 270 -14.55 -14.16 5.70
N MET A 271 -14.54 -14.23 4.37
CA MET A 271 -15.17 -15.32 3.61
C MET A 271 -14.53 -16.67 3.93
N MET A 272 -13.20 -16.74 4.00
CA MET A 272 -12.50 -17.98 4.38
C MET A 272 -12.87 -18.45 5.79
N ILE A 273 -12.91 -17.52 6.76
CA ILE A 273 -13.33 -17.85 8.14
C ILE A 273 -14.78 -18.33 8.14
N LYS A 274 -15.67 -17.64 7.45
CA LYS A 274 -17.08 -18.05 7.33
C LYS A 274 -17.19 -19.44 6.72
N ASN A 275 -16.56 -19.69 5.58
CA ASN A 275 -16.61 -20.98 4.88
C ASN A 275 -15.97 -22.12 5.68
N ALA A 276 -14.91 -21.83 6.45
CA ALA A 276 -14.28 -22.81 7.32
C ALA A 276 -15.18 -23.23 8.50
N ASN A 277 -16.08 -22.35 8.94
CA ASN A 277 -16.86 -22.50 10.16
C ASN A 277 -18.33 -22.82 9.93
N THR A 278 -18.83 -22.71 8.70
CA THR A 278 -20.24 -22.96 8.37
C THR A 278 -20.43 -24.13 7.42
N ASP A 279 -21.60 -24.75 7.47
CA ASP A 279 -22.09 -25.72 6.48
C ASP A 279 -22.57 -24.96 5.24
N PHE A 280 -22.11 -25.36 4.08
CA PHE A 280 -22.33 -24.63 2.81
C PHE A 280 -23.80 -24.63 2.35
N LEU A 281 -24.58 -25.68 2.74
CA LEU A 281 -25.97 -25.81 2.35
C LEU A 281 -26.90 -24.99 3.24
N THR A 282 -26.73 -25.12 4.55
CA THR A 282 -27.65 -24.57 5.54
C THR A 282 -27.23 -23.21 6.09
N GLY A 283 -25.94 -22.83 5.94
CA GLY A 283 -25.37 -21.61 6.52
C GLY A 283 -25.18 -21.67 8.04
N LEU A 284 -25.59 -22.76 8.71
CA LEU A 284 -25.33 -23.01 10.13
C LEU A 284 -23.85 -23.25 10.38
N PHE A 285 -23.44 -23.21 11.63
CA PHE A 285 -22.09 -23.66 11.98
C PHE A 285 -21.89 -25.13 11.59
N ASN A 286 -20.67 -25.48 11.25
CA ASN A 286 -20.33 -26.87 10.99
C ASN A 286 -19.79 -27.56 12.26
N ARG A 287 -19.60 -28.89 12.17
CA ARG A 287 -19.09 -29.70 13.26
C ARG A 287 -17.76 -29.17 13.81
N ARG A 288 -16.85 -28.71 12.96
CA ARG A 288 -15.54 -28.21 13.38
C ARG A 288 -15.70 -26.99 14.30
N TYR A 289 -16.52 -26.02 13.93
CA TYR A 289 -16.74 -24.82 14.73
C TYR A 289 -17.30 -25.10 16.09
N VAL A 290 -18.18 -26.11 16.23
CA VAL A 290 -18.73 -26.52 17.53
C VAL A 290 -17.61 -26.86 18.51
N TYR A 291 -16.64 -27.70 18.10
CA TYR A 291 -15.54 -28.09 18.99
C TYR A 291 -14.63 -26.89 19.30
N GLU A 292 -14.31 -26.05 18.31
CA GLU A 292 -13.51 -24.84 18.55
C GLU A 292 -14.22 -23.83 19.47
N PHE A 293 -15.54 -23.75 19.43
CA PHE A 293 -16.33 -22.90 20.32
C PHE A 293 -16.30 -23.42 21.75
N ILE A 294 -16.54 -24.70 21.93
CA ILE A 294 -16.63 -25.34 23.25
C ILE A 294 -15.27 -25.26 23.98
N ASP A 295 -14.18 -25.47 23.28
CA ASP A 295 -12.84 -25.39 23.87
C ASP A 295 -12.52 -23.99 24.46
N LYS A 296 -13.26 -22.97 24.02
CA LYS A 296 -13.09 -21.58 24.49
C LYS A 296 -14.09 -21.17 25.58
N GLN A 297 -15.08 -22.03 25.90
CA GLN A 297 -16.08 -21.70 26.90
C GLN A 297 -15.53 -21.89 28.31
N GLU A 298 -15.58 -20.83 29.11
CA GLU A 298 -15.20 -20.84 30.52
C GLU A 298 -16.38 -21.28 31.42
N ASP A 299 -17.63 -20.96 30.99
CA ASP A 299 -18.86 -21.36 31.71
C ASP A 299 -19.27 -22.77 31.31
N GLY A 300 -19.23 -23.69 32.26
CA GLY A 300 -19.59 -25.09 32.06
C GLY A 300 -21.11 -25.38 32.15
N HIS A 301 -21.97 -24.37 32.38
CA HIS A 301 -23.43 -24.53 32.42
C HIS A 301 -23.96 -24.54 30.97
N LEU A 302 -23.84 -25.68 30.32
CA LEU A 302 -24.25 -25.90 28.94
C LEU A 302 -25.43 -26.83 28.86
N ALA A 303 -26.35 -26.55 27.94
CA ALA A 303 -27.33 -27.52 27.47
C ALA A 303 -27.03 -27.86 26.00
N VAL A 304 -27.05 -29.14 25.67
CA VAL A 304 -26.80 -29.70 24.36
C VAL A 304 -28.05 -30.42 23.86
N PHE A 305 -28.47 -30.08 22.64
CA PHE A 305 -29.61 -30.73 21.97
C PHE A 305 -29.11 -31.38 20.70
N CYS A 306 -29.24 -32.71 20.58
CA CYS A 306 -29.00 -33.47 19.37
C CYS A 306 -30.32 -33.67 18.63
N ILE A 307 -30.33 -33.37 17.35
CA ILE A 307 -31.54 -33.40 16.52
C ILE A 307 -31.25 -34.24 15.26
N ASP A 308 -32.11 -35.18 14.94
CA ASP A 308 -32.06 -35.99 13.73
C ASP A 308 -33.43 -35.99 13.02
N LEU A 309 -33.42 -35.96 11.71
CA LEU A 309 -34.66 -35.94 10.90
C LEU A 309 -35.12 -37.33 10.56
N ASP A 310 -36.20 -37.78 11.23
CA ASP A 310 -36.83 -39.07 10.95
C ASP A 310 -37.34 -39.10 9.52
N HIS A 311 -37.17 -40.22 8.84
CA HIS A 311 -37.63 -40.46 7.46
C HIS A 311 -37.03 -39.54 6.38
N PHE A 312 -35.97 -38.76 6.69
CA PHE A 312 -35.30 -37.87 5.73
C PHE A 312 -34.81 -38.60 4.48
N LYS A 313 -34.27 -39.81 4.65
CA LYS A 313 -33.88 -40.65 3.51
C LYS A 313 -35.03 -40.93 2.57
N SER A 314 -36.24 -41.16 3.08
CA SER A 314 -37.43 -41.44 2.26
C SER A 314 -37.79 -40.22 1.39
N VAL A 315 -37.57 -38.99 1.86
CA VAL A 315 -37.79 -37.79 1.06
C VAL A 315 -36.79 -37.73 -0.10
N ASN A 316 -35.51 -38.01 0.18
CA ASN A 316 -34.50 -38.10 -0.88
C ASN A 316 -34.81 -39.17 -1.93
N ASP A 317 -35.25 -40.35 -1.48
CA ASP A 317 -35.52 -41.48 -2.35
C ASP A 317 -36.79 -41.27 -3.23
N ILE A 318 -37.81 -40.54 -2.71
CA ILE A 318 -39.07 -40.29 -3.41
C ILE A 318 -39.01 -39.01 -4.26
N TYR A 319 -38.49 -37.92 -3.71
CA TYR A 319 -38.54 -36.57 -4.31
C TYR A 319 -37.20 -36.06 -4.83
N GLY A 320 -36.14 -36.83 -4.60
CA GLY A 320 -34.78 -36.47 -5.01
C GLY A 320 -34.02 -35.58 -3.99
N HIS A 321 -32.69 -35.56 -4.10
CA HIS A 321 -31.80 -34.83 -3.18
C HIS A 321 -32.09 -33.34 -3.10
N HIS A 322 -32.59 -32.73 -4.18
CA HIS A 322 -32.93 -31.29 -4.15
C HIS A 322 -34.08 -30.98 -3.15
N GLU A 323 -35.06 -31.87 -3.02
CA GLU A 323 -36.10 -31.69 -2.01
C GLU A 323 -35.59 -31.99 -0.60
N GLY A 324 -34.67 -32.95 -0.44
CA GLY A 324 -33.97 -33.17 0.81
C GLY A 324 -33.13 -31.95 1.24
N ASP A 325 -32.43 -31.32 0.32
CA ASP A 325 -31.69 -30.09 0.58
C ASP A 325 -32.60 -28.95 1.07
N LYS A 326 -33.82 -28.82 0.47
CA LYS A 326 -34.81 -27.84 0.96
C LYS A 326 -35.29 -28.15 2.38
N ALA A 327 -35.49 -29.43 2.72
CA ALA A 327 -35.86 -29.83 4.07
C ALA A 327 -34.76 -29.46 5.09
N LEU A 328 -33.49 -29.70 4.74
CA LEU A 328 -32.33 -29.28 5.59
C LEU A 328 -32.24 -27.76 5.78
N VAL A 329 -32.46 -27.01 4.71
CA VAL A 329 -32.47 -25.52 4.79
C VAL A 329 -33.65 -25.02 5.60
N LEU A 330 -34.85 -25.65 5.48
CA LEU A 330 -36.00 -25.31 6.28
C LEU A 330 -35.76 -25.60 7.76
N THR A 331 -35.17 -26.76 8.09
CA THR A 331 -34.77 -27.12 9.47
C THR A 331 -33.84 -26.06 10.06
N ALA A 332 -32.78 -25.69 9.32
CA ALA A 332 -31.82 -24.70 9.75
C ALA A 332 -32.47 -23.35 10.04
N LYS A 333 -33.33 -22.87 9.14
CA LYS A 333 -34.06 -21.61 9.29
C LYS A 333 -35.00 -21.65 10.51
N THR A 334 -35.73 -22.72 10.70
CA THR A 334 -36.67 -22.91 11.83
C THR A 334 -35.90 -22.87 13.16
N LEU A 335 -34.75 -23.56 13.24
CA LEU A 335 -33.91 -23.55 14.44
C LEU A 335 -33.37 -22.14 14.74
N GLN A 336 -32.90 -21.42 13.74
CA GLN A 336 -32.41 -20.05 13.89
C GLN A 336 -33.50 -19.07 14.35
N GLU A 337 -34.71 -19.23 13.83
CA GLU A 337 -35.87 -18.40 14.26
C GLU A 337 -36.30 -18.70 15.68
N CYS A 338 -36.22 -19.96 16.12
CA CYS A 338 -36.58 -20.37 17.46
C CYS A 338 -35.56 -20.00 18.54
N LEU A 339 -34.28 -20.04 18.19
CA LEU A 339 -33.14 -19.95 19.10
C LEU A 339 -32.05 -18.99 18.56
N PRO A 340 -32.36 -17.70 18.37
CA PRO A 340 -31.47 -16.77 17.68
C PRO A 340 -30.14 -16.50 18.41
N GLU A 341 -30.09 -16.71 19.72
CA GLU A 341 -28.89 -16.46 20.56
C GLU A 341 -28.09 -17.73 20.85
N SER A 342 -28.46 -18.86 20.22
CA SER A 342 -27.83 -20.16 20.47
C SER A 342 -26.82 -20.51 19.38
N LEU A 343 -25.84 -21.34 19.73
CA LEU A 343 -24.99 -21.97 18.74
C LEU A 343 -25.78 -23.09 18.07
N ILE A 344 -26.02 -22.95 16.77
CA ILE A 344 -26.75 -23.95 15.98
C ILE A 344 -25.81 -24.45 14.88
N ALA A 345 -25.65 -25.76 14.79
CA ALA A 345 -24.75 -26.40 13.84
C ALA A 345 -25.39 -27.57 13.12
N ARG A 346 -24.93 -27.84 11.90
CA ARG A 346 -25.17 -29.11 11.20
C ARG A 346 -23.96 -30.01 11.37
N MET A 347 -24.19 -31.18 11.98
CA MET A 347 -23.11 -32.14 12.30
C MET A 347 -22.75 -33.01 11.13
N GLY A 348 -23.66 -33.23 10.18
CA GLY A 348 -23.51 -34.00 8.95
C GLY A 348 -24.83 -34.67 8.56
N GLY A 349 -25.06 -34.93 7.28
CA GLY A 349 -26.30 -35.57 6.82
C GLY A 349 -27.56 -34.82 7.25
N ASP A 350 -28.41 -35.47 8.04
CA ASP A 350 -29.64 -34.99 8.64
C ASP A 350 -29.53 -34.66 10.15
N GLU A 351 -28.30 -34.63 10.67
CA GLU A 351 -28.02 -34.36 12.08
C GLU A 351 -27.71 -32.87 12.35
N PHE A 352 -28.43 -32.31 13.34
CA PHE A 352 -28.22 -30.94 13.81
C PHE A 352 -27.88 -30.92 15.31
N LEU A 353 -27.24 -29.89 15.74
CA LEU A 353 -26.84 -29.65 17.12
C LEU A 353 -27.20 -28.23 17.52
N VAL A 354 -27.76 -28.09 18.74
CA VAL A 354 -27.93 -26.80 19.37
C VAL A 354 -27.18 -26.81 20.71
N VAL A 355 -26.43 -25.76 21.00
CA VAL A 355 -25.77 -25.54 22.28
C VAL A 355 -26.22 -24.22 22.84
N ILE A 356 -26.71 -24.27 24.08
CA ILE A 356 -27.18 -23.10 24.85
C ILE A 356 -26.30 -22.96 26.10
N THR A 357 -25.81 -21.76 26.34
CA THR A 357 -25.00 -21.43 27.54
C THR A 357 -25.89 -20.84 28.65
N GLY A 358 -25.47 -20.97 29.91
CA GLY A 358 -26.18 -20.37 31.05
C GLY A 358 -27.49 -21.06 31.43
N VAL A 359 -27.65 -22.35 31.07
CA VAL A 359 -28.82 -23.16 31.44
C VAL A 359 -28.57 -23.86 32.76
N HIS A 360 -29.51 -23.70 33.71
CA HIS A 360 -29.34 -24.16 35.09
C HIS A 360 -30.35 -25.21 35.54
N THR A 361 -31.47 -25.38 34.84
CA THR A 361 -32.55 -26.26 35.28
C THR A 361 -32.94 -27.30 34.20
N GLU A 362 -33.38 -28.46 34.66
CA GLU A 362 -33.89 -29.52 33.81
C GLU A 362 -35.21 -29.12 33.15
N GLU A 363 -36.00 -28.30 33.81
CA GLU A 363 -37.29 -27.84 33.29
C GLU A 363 -37.10 -26.94 32.07
N GLU A 364 -36.12 -26.01 32.10
CA GLU A 364 -35.77 -25.17 30.94
C GLU A 364 -35.32 -26.02 29.74
N VAL A 365 -34.51 -27.03 29.99
CA VAL A 365 -34.01 -27.94 28.95
C VAL A 365 -35.17 -28.72 28.29
N GLU A 366 -36.05 -29.28 29.13
CA GLU A 366 -37.17 -30.08 28.59
C GLU A 366 -38.22 -29.19 27.88
N GLN A 367 -38.44 -27.97 28.34
CA GLN A 367 -39.29 -26.99 27.66
C GLN A 367 -38.70 -26.63 26.27
N THR A 368 -37.40 -26.35 26.25
CA THR A 368 -36.71 -26.04 25.00
C THR A 368 -36.70 -27.24 24.02
N ARG A 369 -36.46 -28.44 24.51
CA ARG A 369 -36.54 -29.68 23.72
C ARG A 369 -37.91 -29.84 23.05
N LYS A 370 -38.99 -29.69 23.82
CA LYS A 370 -40.36 -29.77 23.29
C LYS A 370 -40.64 -28.68 22.28
N MET A 371 -40.26 -27.46 22.57
CA MET A 371 -40.42 -26.31 21.68
C MET A 371 -39.71 -26.53 20.35
N ILE A 372 -38.43 -27.03 20.34
CA ILE A 372 -37.71 -27.36 19.13
C ILE A 372 -38.50 -28.39 18.29
N LYS A 373 -38.93 -29.49 18.95
CA LYS A 373 -39.67 -30.55 18.28
C LYS A 373 -40.97 -30.06 17.65
N GLU A 374 -41.79 -29.39 18.43
CA GLU A 374 -43.10 -28.88 18.00
C GLU A 374 -42.97 -27.89 16.84
N ARG A 375 -41.95 -27.03 16.88
CA ARG A 375 -41.71 -26.05 15.82
C ARG A 375 -41.27 -26.72 14.53
N LEU A 376 -40.34 -27.69 14.58
CA LEU A 376 -39.89 -28.43 13.43
C LEU A 376 -40.99 -29.25 12.79
N ASP A 377 -41.70 -30.07 13.61
CA ASP A 377 -42.77 -30.90 13.11
C ASP A 377 -43.93 -30.03 12.56
N GLY A 378 -44.22 -28.91 13.19
CA GLY A 378 -45.23 -27.96 12.72
C GLY A 378 -44.86 -27.25 11.41
N GLU A 379 -43.56 -27.04 11.11
CA GLU A 379 -43.11 -26.50 9.82
C GLU A 379 -43.18 -27.58 8.72
N TYR A 380 -42.78 -28.81 9.00
CA TYR A 380 -42.80 -29.88 7.98
C TYR A 380 -44.22 -30.19 7.47
N VAL A 381 -45.22 -30.16 8.36
CA VAL A 381 -46.61 -30.41 7.95
C VAL A 381 -47.14 -29.38 6.94
N LYS A 382 -46.61 -28.16 6.92
CA LYS A 382 -47.01 -27.13 5.96
C LYS A 382 -46.52 -27.39 4.53
N HIS A 383 -45.60 -28.33 4.34
CA HIS A 383 -45.00 -28.66 3.05
C HIS A 383 -45.40 -30.06 2.61
N GLU A 384 -46.05 -30.20 1.47
CA GLU A 384 -46.61 -31.48 0.96
C GLU A 384 -45.56 -32.59 0.92
N ASN A 385 -44.33 -32.28 0.50
CA ASN A 385 -43.24 -33.26 0.36
C ASN A 385 -42.58 -33.64 1.69
N PHE A 386 -42.82 -32.87 2.79
CA PHE A 386 -42.17 -33.07 4.07
C PHE A 386 -43.08 -33.59 5.17
N GLN A 387 -44.34 -33.85 4.91
CA GLN A 387 -45.33 -34.30 5.90
C GLN A 387 -44.95 -35.60 6.63
N LYS A 388 -44.04 -36.40 6.07
CA LYS A 388 -43.53 -37.62 6.67
C LYS A 388 -42.28 -37.41 7.52
N ILE A 389 -41.65 -36.21 7.43
CA ILE A 389 -40.49 -35.87 8.26
C ILE A 389 -40.98 -35.52 9.67
N SER A 390 -40.29 -36.00 10.67
CA SER A 390 -40.39 -35.56 12.04
C SER A 390 -39.02 -35.37 12.63
N ALA A 391 -38.90 -34.65 13.76
CA ALA A 391 -37.63 -34.47 14.44
C ALA A 391 -37.55 -35.33 15.70
N SER A 392 -36.52 -36.15 15.81
CA SER A 392 -36.10 -36.77 17.06
C SER A 392 -35.12 -35.86 17.80
N VAL A 393 -35.41 -35.46 19.02
CA VAL A 393 -34.69 -34.48 19.78
C VAL A 393 -34.27 -35.02 21.15
N GLY A 394 -32.97 -35.24 21.33
CA GLY A 394 -32.38 -35.55 22.64
C GLY A 394 -31.71 -34.34 23.30
N ALA A 395 -31.75 -34.27 24.59
CA ALA A 395 -31.21 -33.17 25.34
C ALA A 395 -30.43 -33.61 26.58
N ALA A 396 -29.36 -32.92 26.89
CA ALA A 396 -28.61 -33.05 28.14
C ALA A 396 -28.05 -31.70 28.57
N TYR A 397 -27.91 -31.50 29.90
CA TYR A 397 -27.33 -30.27 30.44
C TYR A 397 -26.36 -30.59 31.58
N SER A 398 -25.45 -29.65 31.87
CA SER A 398 -24.55 -29.73 32.99
C SER A 398 -25.16 -29.05 34.23
N GLN A 399 -25.62 -29.84 35.15
CA GLN A 399 -26.24 -29.32 36.38
C GLN A 399 -25.23 -28.60 37.29
N THR A 400 -23.96 -29.00 37.26
CA THR A 400 -22.93 -28.49 38.15
C THR A 400 -21.89 -27.58 37.45
N GLY A 401 -22.04 -27.40 36.17
CA GLY A 401 -21.02 -26.70 35.34
C GLY A 401 -19.69 -27.47 35.19
N LYS A 402 -19.64 -28.74 35.61
CA LYS A 402 -18.39 -29.55 35.61
C LYS A 402 -18.35 -30.65 34.57
N GLU A 403 -19.48 -30.92 33.91
CA GLU A 403 -19.52 -31.96 32.87
C GLU A 403 -18.88 -31.43 31.57
N THR A 404 -18.11 -32.31 30.93
CA THR A 404 -17.51 -31.98 29.63
C THR A 404 -18.58 -31.99 28.51
N PHE A 405 -18.39 -31.17 27.49
CA PHE A 405 -19.25 -31.18 26.33
C PHE A 405 -19.39 -32.58 25.71
N HIS A 406 -18.31 -33.32 25.63
CA HIS A 406 -18.33 -34.67 25.09
C HIS A 406 -19.29 -35.61 25.85
N HIS A 407 -19.33 -35.51 27.18
CA HIS A 407 -20.23 -36.29 28.02
C HIS A 407 -21.70 -35.85 27.82
N LEU A 408 -21.94 -34.54 27.76
CA LEU A 408 -23.30 -33.99 27.46
C LEU A 408 -23.78 -34.40 26.08
N PHE A 409 -22.91 -34.27 25.08
CA PHE A 409 -23.23 -34.68 23.71
C PHE A 409 -23.65 -36.13 23.64
N HIS A 410 -22.89 -37.05 24.25
CA HIS A 410 -23.18 -38.46 24.29
C HIS A 410 -24.54 -38.76 24.94
N ARG A 411 -24.83 -38.09 26.07
CA ARG A 411 -26.14 -38.26 26.73
C ARG A 411 -27.30 -37.73 25.89
N ALA A 412 -27.15 -36.60 25.25
CA ALA A 412 -28.15 -36.05 24.36
C ALA A 412 -28.38 -36.96 23.10
N ASP A 413 -27.29 -37.48 22.55
CA ASP A 413 -27.32 -38.39 21.41
C ASP A 413 -28.03 -39.73 21.77
N GLU A 414 -27.73 -40.34 22.90
CA GLU A 414 -28.44 -41.52 23.39
C GLU A 414 -29.94 -41.28 23.58
N MET A 415 -30.31 -40.10 24.10
CA MET A 415 -31.72 -39.75 24.29
C MET A 415 -32.42 -39.58 22.94
N MET A 416 -31.80 -38.87 22.00
CA MET A 416 -32.31 -38.72 20.62
C MET A 416 -32.51 -40.08 19.94
N TYR A 417 -31.54 -40.99 20.06
CA TYR A 417 -31.60 -42.29 19.45
C TYR A 417 -32.77 -43.14 20.01
N ARG A 418 -33.04 -43.11 21.34
CA ARG A 418 -34.19 -43.77 21.97
C ARG A 418 -35.51 -43.20 21.47
N GLU A 419 -35.61 -41.90 21.29
CA GLU A 419 -36.81 -41.28 20.72
C GLU A 419 -37.01 -41.74 19.26
N LYS A 420 -35.94 -41.75 18.47
CA LYS A 420 -35.96 -42.23 17.06
C LYS A 420 -36.41 -43.69 16.93
N GLU A 421 -35.98 -44.58 17.87
CA GLU A 421 -36.46 -45.96 17.90
C GLU A 421 -37.97 -46.08 18.25
N SER A 422 -38.49 -45.21 19.07
CA SER A 422 -39.91 -45.20 19.43
C SER A 422 -40.81 -44.66 18.31
N ASN A 423 -40.25 -43.87 17.37
CA ASN A 423 -40.95 -43.28 16.23
C ASN A 423 -40.92 -44.18 14.98
N ARG A 424 -40.14 -45.26 14.99
CA ARG A 424 -40.08 -46.29 13.91
C ARG A 424 -41.18 -47.33 14.07
#